data_77cbd2913caf936ce320abbb66fa309d
#
_entry.id   77cbd2913caf936ce320abbb66fa309d
#
_cell.length_a   1.000
_cell.length_b   1.000
_cell.length_c   1.000
_cell.angle_alpha   90.00
_cell.angle_beta   90.00
_cell.angle_gamma   90.00
#
_symmetry.space_group_name_H-M   'P 1'
#
loop_
_entity.id
_entity.type
_entity.pdbx_description
1 polymer ?
#
loop_
_entity_poly.entity_id
_entity_poly.type
_entity_poly.pdbx_seq_one_letter_code
_entity_poly.pdbx_strand_id
1 'polypeptide(L)'
;IYETTPHDMHNRIAAELQRIERNYPNPLSYEEIFDLLDHFRYVIPQGGPMTGIGNNLQVASLSNCFVIGHKNPADSYGGIFRMDEEQVQLMKRRGGVGHDLSGLRPTGSPVLNSALTSTGIVPFMERYSNSTREVAQDGRRGALMLSLLIKHPDAERFIDAKVDTGKVTGANVP
;
A
#
# COMPACT_ATOMS: atom_id res chain seq x y z
N ILE A 1 2.31 -24.94 3.89
CA ILE A 1 3.55 -24.97 4.69
C ILE A 1 3.15 -24.55 6.09
N TYR A 2 3.33 -25.42 7.07
CA TYR A 2 3.08 -25.09 8.46
C TYR A 2 4.44 -24.71 9.08
N GLU A 3 4.72 -23.44 9.16
CA GLU A 3 5.85 -22.91 9.91
C GLU A 3 5.40 -22.73 11.35
N THR A 4 6.15 -23.25 12.28
CA THR A 4 5.85 -23.20 13.72
C THR A 4 6.78 -22.27 14.47
N THR A 5 7.91 -21.95 13.88
CA THR A 5 8.95 -21.12 14.48
C THR A 5 9.49 -20.08 13.49
N PRO A 6 10.09 -18.99 13.97
CA PRO A 6 10.85 -18.06 13.11
C PRO A 6 11.98 -18.76 12.33
N HIS A 7 12.57 -19.81 12.92
CA HIS A 7 13.59 -20.60 12.26
C HIS A 7 13.09 -21.29 10.99
N ASP A 8 11.87 -21.83 10.99
CA ASP A 8 11.25 -22.44 9.80
C ASP A 8 11.07 -21.41 8.68
N MET A 9 10.66 -20.20 9.04
CA MET A 9 10.53 -19.08 8.11
C MET A 9 11.89 -18.70 7.51
N HIS A 10 12.94 -18.59 8.34
CA HIS A 10 14.29 -18.28 7.86
C HIS A 10 14.81 -19.36 6.92
N ASN A 11 14.56 -20.64 7.22
CA ASN A 11 14.91 -21.76 6.33
C ASN A 11 14.25 -21.62 4.94
N ARG A 12 12.95 -21.34 4.90
CA ARG A 12 12.25 -21.15 3.64
C ARG A 12 12.81 -19.99 2.84
N ILE A 13 13.03 -18.84 3.48
CA ILE A 13 13.57 -17.65 2.83
C ILE A 13 14.98 -17.92 2.30
N ALA A 14 15.86 -18.50 3.12
CA ALA A 14 17.23 -18.80 2.73
C ALA A 14 17.31 -19.79 1.56
N ALA A 15 16.47 -20.83 1.55
CA ALA A 15 16.42 -21.80 0.48
C ALA A 15 15.97 -21.17 -0.85
N GLU A 16 14.96 -20.30 -0.82
CA GLU A 16 14.48 -19.63 -2.03
C GLU A 16 15.48 -18.59 -2.52
N LEU A 17 16.11 -17.83 -1.65
CA LEU A 17 17.15 -16.87 -2.04
C LEU A 17 18.35 -17.60 -2.66
N GLN A 18 18.81 -18.71 -2.07
CA GLN A 18 19.89 -19.52 -2.63
C GLN A 18 19.52 -20.04 -4.05
N ARG A 19 18.27 -20.45 -4.24
CA ARG A 19 17.82 -20.89 -5.57
C ARG A 19 18.01 -19.83 -6.65
N ILE A 20 17.77 -18.56 -6.30
CA ILE A 20 17.96 -17.42 -7.20
C ILE A 20 19.44 -17.06 -7.30
N GLU A 21 20.15 -17.04 -6.18
CA GLU A 21 21.56 -16.67 -6.07
C GLU A 21 22.48 -17.48 -6.98
N ARG A 22 22.17 -18.75 -7.19
CA ARG A 22 22.91 -19.64 -8.09
C ARG A 22 23.03 -19.11 -9.53
N ASN A 23 22.23 -18.13 -9.92
CA ASN A 23 22.29 -17.53 -11.25
C ASN A 23 23.33 -16.39 -11.36
N TYR A 24 23.96 -16.02 -10.25
CA TYR A 24 24.90 -14.90 -10.21
C TYR A 24 26.36 -15.39 -10.03
N PRO A 25 27.34 -14.59 -10.49
CA PRO A 25 28.74 -14.84 -10.18
C PRO A 25 28.99 -14.77 -8.65
N ASN A 26 29.73 -15.73 -8.12
CA ASN A 26 30.04 -15.82 -6.69
C ASN A 26 28.79 -15.87 -5.78
N PRO A 27 27.91 -16.85 -5.96
CA PRO A 27 26.67 -16.94 -5.22
C PRO A 27 26.94 -17.21 -3.73
N LEU A 28 26.14 -16.59 -2.87
CA LEU A 28 26.12 -16.94 -1.47
C LEU A 28 25.59 -18.37 -1.27
N SER A 29 26.16 -19.07 -0.32
CA SER A 29 25.66 -20.38 0.11
C SER A 29 24.35 -20.25 0.90
N TYR A 30 23.66 -21.38 1.07
CA TYR A 30 22.48 -21.42 1.94
C TYR A 30 22.82 -21.01 3.38
N GLU A 31 23.93 -21.52 3.90
CA GLU A 31 24.40 -21.25 5.26
C GLU A 31 24.70 -19.79 5.46
N GLU A 32 25.37 -19.14 4.52
CA GLU A 32 25.66 -17.69 4.60
C GLU A 32 24.38 -16.86 4.58
N ILE A 33 23.43 -17.19 3.71
CA ILE A 33 22.12 -16.49 3.65
C ILE A 33 21.33 -16.73 4.94
N PHE A 34 21.32 -17.96 5.44
CA PHE A 34 20.62 -18.31 6.66
C PHE A 34 21.19 -17.56 7.87
N ASP A 35 22.51 -17.50 8.01
CA ASP A 35 23.19 -16.79 9.12
C ASP A 35 22.87 -15.28 9.12
N LEU A 36 22.65 -14.67 7.95
CA LEU A 36 22.23 -13.28 7.86
C LEU A 36 20.83 -13.05 8.44
N LEU A 37 19.95 -14.04 8.33
CA LEU A 37 18.54 -13.97 8.73
C LEU A 37 18.32 -14.47 10.17
N ASP A 38 19.13 -15.47 10.59
CA ASP A 38 18.88 -16.21 11.84
C ASP A 38 18.89 -15.27 13.05
N HIS A 39 17.90 -15.47 13.93
CA HIS A 39 17.63 -14.60 15.08
C HIS A 39 17.47 -13.11 14.72
N PHE A 40 17.18 -12.78 13.45
CA PHE A 40 17.11 -11.40 12.94
C PHE A 40 18.41 -10.61 13.19
N ARG A 41 19.53 -11.29 13.11
CA ARG A 41 20.82 -10.76 13.55
C ARG A 41 21.37 -9.64 12.67
N TYR A 42 21.27 -9.80 11.36
CA TYR A 42 21.80 -8.84 10.38
C TYR A 42 20.75 -8.34 9.42
N VAL A 43 19.80 -9.17 9.05
CA VAL A 43 18.72 -8.85 8.11
C VAL A 43 17.37 -9.13 8.75
N ILE A 44 16.53 -8.11 8.81
CA ILE A 44 15.14 -8.18 9.25
C ILE A 44 14.26 -7.88 8.04
N PRO A 45 13.73 -8.90 7.35
CA PRO A 45 12.85 -8.66 6.22
C PRO A 45 11.56 -7.98 6.65
N GLN A 46 10.98 -7.18 5.77
CA GLN A 46 9.63 -6.66 5.99
C GLN A 46 8.58 -7.77 5.80
N GLY A 47 7.34 -7.50 6.23
CA GLY A 47 6.27 -8.50 6.23
C GLY A 47 5.95 -9.12 4.87
N GLY A 48 6.08 -8.37 3.76
CA GLY A 48 5.93 -8.92 2.40
C GLY A 48 6.97 -9.99 2.07
N PRO A 49 8.27 -9.69 2.17
CA PRO A 49 9.34 -10.69 2.03
C PRO A 49 9.21 -11.87 3.01
N MET A 50 8.95 -11.60 4.30
CA MET A 50 8.78 -12.67 5.30
C MET A 50 7.72 -13.69 4.92
N THR A 51 6.60 -13.23 4.36
CA THR A 51 5.48 -14.11 4.01
C THR A 51 5.53 -14.61 2.57
N GLY A 52 6.16 -13.86 1.67
CA GLY A 52 6.08 -14.09 0.22
C GLY A 52 7.26 -14.87 -0.36
N ILE A 53 8.50 -14.70 0.16
CA ILE A 53 9.66 -15.39 -0.39
C ILE A 53 9.53 -16.90 -0.15
N GLY A 54 9.57 -17.68 -1.23
CA GLY A 54 9.43 -19.13 -1.18
C GLY A 54 8.02 -19.64 -0.87
N ASN A 55 7.02 -18.77 -0.81
CA ASN A 55 5.62 -19.13 -0.62
C ASN A 55 4.89 -19.19 -1.95
N ASN A 56 4.54 -20.38 -2.40
CA ASN A 56 3.83 -20.62 -3.65
C ASN A 56 2.30 -20.69 -3.49
N LEU A 57 1.77 -20.49 -2.30
CA LEU A 57 0.34 -20.59 -2.01
C LEU A 57 -0.42 -19.29 -2.24
N GLN A 58 0.27 -18.16 -2.21
CA GLN A 58 -0.32 -16.84 -2.35
C GLN A 58 0.43 -16.01 -3.38
N VAL A 59 -0.33 -15.28 -4.21
CA VAL A 59 0.23 -14.24 -5.07
C VAL A 59 0.39 -12.98 -4.23
N ALA A 60 1.63 -12.64 -3.88
CA ALA A 60 1.94 -11.48 -3.07
C ALA A 60 3.09 -10.67 -3.68
N SER A 61 3.07 -9.37 -3.45
CA SER A 61 4.22 -8.51 -3.73
C SER A 61 5.29 -8.72 -2.66
N LEU A 62 6.55 -8.67 -3.06
CA LEU A 62 7.69 -8.63 -2.15
C LEU A 62 8.01 -7.19 -1.68
N SER A 63 7.38 -6.17 -2.29
CA SER A 63 7.39 -4.79 -1.79
C SER A 63 6.17 -4.54 -0.92
N ASN A 64 6.37 -3.88 0.24
CA ASN A 64 5.27 -3.62 1.16
C ASN A 64 4.52 -2.33 0.85
N CYS A 65 5.17 -1.33 0.28
CA CYS A 65 4.61 0.00 0.09
C CYS A 65 4.86 0.53 -1.32
N PHE A 66 3.83 1.16 -1.86
CA PHE A 66 3.84 1.76 -3.19
C PHE A 66 3.26 3.17 -3.13
N VAL A 67 3.89 4.08 -3.85
CA VAL A 67 3.33 5.40 -4.14
C VAL A 67 2.73 5.36 -5.53
N ILE A 68 1.46 5.74 -5.66
CA ILE A 68 0.74 5.79 -6.93
C ILE A 68 0.22 7.19 -7.22
N GLY A 69 -0.29 7.43 -8.43
CA GLY A 69 -0.90 8.70 -8.79
C GLY A 69 0.07 9.82 -9.12
N HIS A 70 1.28 9.48 -9.45
CA HIS A 70 2.28 10.46 -9.83
C HIS A 70 1.97 11.13 -11.18
N LYS A 71 2.47 12.36 -11.35
CA LYS A 71 2.53 13.20 -12.56
C LYS A 71 1.22 13.81 -13.05
N ASN A 72 0.05 13.21 -12.91
CA ASN A 72 -1.24 13.82 -13.20
C ASN A 72 -2.29 13.04 -12.42
N PRO A 73 -2.54 13.33 -11.14
CA PRO A 73 -3.81 13.03 -10.56
C PRO A 73 -4.81 13.77 -11.44
N ALA A 74 -5.47 13.05 -12.33
CA ALA A 74 -6.45 13.69 -13.16
C ALA A 74 -7.59 14.12 -12.22
N ASP A 75 -7.73 15.41 -12.03
CA ASP A 75 -8.83 16.05 -11.32
C ASP A 75 -10.15 15.84 -12.11
N SER A 76 -10.49 14.57 -12.24
CA SER A 76 -11.65 14.08 -12.96
C SER A 76 -12.09 12.74 -12.38
N TYR A 77 -13.36 12.39 -12.55
CA TYR A 77 -13.86 11.08 -12.13
C TYR A 77 -13.09 9.92 -12.76
N GLY A 78 -12.69 10.05 -14.02
CA GLY A 78 -11.88 9.03 -14.69
C GLY A 78 -10.53 8.81 -13.99
N GLY A 79 -9.85 9.89 -13.61
CA GLY A 79 -8.59 9.82 -12.87
C GLY A 79 -8.76 9.27 -11.45
N ILE A 80 -9.81 9.71 -10.76
CA ILE A 80 -10.13 9.26 -9.40
C ILE A 80 -10.44 7.76 -9.38
N PHE A 81 -11.24 7.26 -10.33
CA PHE A 81 -11.55 5.84 -10.42
C PHE A 81 -10.36 4.99 -10.82
N ARG A 82 -9.53 5.49 -11.74
CA ARG A 82 -8.28 4.81 -12.10
C ARG A 82 -7.34 4.68 -10.90
N MET A 83 -7.23 5.74 -10.09
CA MET A 83 -6.45 5.71 -8.85
C MET A 83 -6.97 4.65 -7.88
N ASP A 84 -8.29 4.56 -7.72
CA ASP A 84 -8.96 3.58 -6.88
C ASP A 84 -8.70 2.14 -7.40
N GLU A 85 -8.76 1.95 -8.70
CA GLU A 85 -8.43 0.66 -9.34
C GLU A 85 -6.96 0.27 -9.06
N GLU A 86 -6.01 1.17 -9.30
CA GLU A 86 -4.59 0.93 -9.05
C GLU A 86 -4.33 0.59 -7.58
N GLN A 87 -4.97 1.31 -6.65
CA GLN A 87 -4.93 1.04 -5.22
C GLN A 87 -5.38 -0.41 -4.91
N VAL A 88 -6.53 -0.81 -5.41
CA VAL A 88 -7.10 -2.15 -5.19
C VAL A 88 -6.20 -3.22 -5.80
N GLN A 89 -5.66 -3.01 -7.00
CA GLN A 89 -4.76 -3.97 -7.67
C GLN A 89 -3.47 -4.23 -6.88
N LEU A 90 -2.94 -3.21 -6.19
CA LEU A 90 -1.77 -3.37 -5.33
C LEU A 90 -2.14 -4.00 -3.98
N MET A 91 -3.24 -3.54 -3.37
CA MET A 91 -3.66 -4.03 -2.06
C MET A 91 -4.03 -5.51 -2.08
N LYS A 92 -4.69 -6.02 -3.13
CA LYS A 92 -5.01 -7.45 -3.25
C LYS A 92 -3.77 -8.35 -3.37
N ARG A 93 -2.59 -7.76 -3.62
CA ARG A 93 -1.29 -8.42 -3.60
C ARG A 93 -0.49 -8.11 -2.34
N ARG A 94 -1.17 -7.67 -1.27
CA ARG A 94 -0.61 -7.34 0.05
C ARG A 94 0.27 -6.08 0.06
N GLY A 95 0.25 -5.25 -0.99
CA GLY A 95 0.91 -3.95 -1.02
C GLY A 95 0.13 -2.90 -0.22
N GLY A 96 0.81 -2.12 0.61
CA GLY A 96 0.31 -0.87 1.14
C GLY A 96 0.43 0.23 0.08
N VAL A 97 -0.47 1.20 0.09
CA VAL A 97 -0.52 2.24 -0.94
C VAL A 97 -0.56 3.62 -0.31
N GLY A 98 0.18 4.54 -0.90
CA GLY A 98 0.10 5.97 -0.58
C GLY A 98 -0.13 6.78 -1.86
N HIS A 99 -1.00 7.79 -1.77
CA HIS A 99 -1.16 8.76 -2.84
C HIS A 99 -1.52 10.15 -2.35
N ASP A 100 -1.19 11.15 -3.16
CA ASP A 100 -1.38 12.55 -2.87
C ASP A 100 -2.66 13.09 -3.52
N LEU A 101 -3.46 13.81 -2.74
CA LEU A 101 -4.73 14.39 -3.18
C LEU A 101 -4.60 15.88 -3.58
N SER A 102 -3.41 16.45 -3.49
CA SER A 102 -3.17 17.89 -3.72
C SER A 102 -3.58 18.39 -5.11
N GLY A 103 -3.64 17.49 -6.08
CA GLY A 103 -4.08 17.80 -7.44
C GLY A 103 -5.59 17.86 -7.63
N LEU A 104 -6.40 17.46 -6.65
CA LEU A 104 -7.85 17.55 -6.72
C LEU A 104 -8.31 18.96 -6.38
N ARG A 105 -9.34 19.44 -7.06
CA ARG A 105 -9.90 20.78 -6.79
C ARG A 105 -10.61 20.84 -5.45
N PRO A 106 -10.54 21.98 -4.74
CA PRO A 106 -11.19 22.15 -3.47
C PRO A 106 -12.72 22.25 -3.57
N THR A 107 -13.35 22.15 -2.42
CA THR A 107 -14.79 22.38 -2.25
C THR A 107 -15.21 23.74 -2.83
N GLY A 108 -16.33 23.75 -3.55
CA GLY A 108 -16.91 24.95 -4.16
C GLY A 108 -16.27 25.39 -5.46
N SER A 109 -15.17 24.77 -5.90
CA SER A 109 -14.60 25.06 -7.24
C SER A 109 -15.59 24.72 -8.35
N PRO A 110 -15.63 25.50 -9.45
CA PRO A 110 -16.53 25.23 -10.56
C PRO A 110 -16.20 23.91 -11.25
N VAL A 111 -17.24 23.17 -11.63
CA VAL A 111 -17.14 21.94 -12.42
C VAL A 111 -18.06 22.01 -13.63
N LEU A 112 -17.67 21.32 -14.72
CA LEU A 112 -18.41 21.31 -15.98
C LEU A 112 -19.50 20.21 -16.05
N ASN A 113 -20.04 19.81 -14.90
CA ASN A 113 -21.12 18.84 -14.81
C ASN A 113 -22.36 19.46 -14.17
N SER A 114 -23.44 18.69 -14.06
CA SER A 114 -24.74 19.16 -13.51
C SER A 114 -24.68 19.62 -12.04
N ALA A 115 -23.62 19.31 -11.31
CA ALA A 115 -23.42 19.75 -9.93
C ALA A 115 -22.97 21.21 -9.84
N LEU A 116 -22.38 21.76 -10.92
CA LEU A 116 -21.83 23.10 -11.05
C LEU A 116 -20.64 23.41 -10.11
N THR A 117 -20.59 22.81 -8.93
CA THR A 117 -19.54 23.00 -7.93
C THR A 117 -18.99 21.67 -7.40
N SER A 118 -17.71 21.66 -7.04
CA SER A 118 -17.01 20.52 -6.46
C SER A 118 -17.42 20.29 -5.01
N THR A 119 -17.51 19.03 -4.61
CA THR A 119 -17.67 18.60 -3.21
C THR A 119 -16.34 18.59 -2.43
N GLY A 120 -15.21 18.84 -3.10
CA GLY A 120 -13.87 18.82 -2.51
C GLY A 120 -13.29 17.43 -2.33
N ILE A 121 -12.28 17.31 -1.46
CA ILE A 121 -11.47 16.09 -1.33
C ILE A 121 -12.09 15.02 -0.41
N VAL A 122 -12.87 15.41 0.59
CA VAL A 122 -13.36 14.48 1.63
C VAL A 122 -14.15 13.29 1.07
N PRO A 123 -15.10 13.46 0.14
CA PRO A 123 -15.80 12.32 -0.46
C PRO A 123 -14.88 11.32 -1.17
N PHE A 124 -13.77 11.79 -1.73
CA PHE A 124 -12.79 10.91 -2.36
C PHE A 124 -11.91 10.19 -1.32
N MET A 125 -11.58 10.84 -0.20
CA MET A 125 -10.97 10.18 0.95
C MET A 125 -11.85 9.04 1.48
N GLU A 126 -13.15 9.27 1.60
CA GLU A 126 -14.14 8.25 2.00
C GLU A 126 -14.16 7.09 1.01
N ARG A 127 -14.14 7.38 -0.29
CA ARG A 127 -14.10 6.38 -1.35
C ARG A 127 -12.87 5.48 -1.22
N TYR A 128 -11.67 6.06 -1.20
CA TYR A 128 -10.42 5.30 -1.09
C TYR A 128 -10.31 4.53 0.23
N SER A 129 -10.82 5.12 1.31
CA SER A 129 -10.94 4.45 2.60
C SER A 129 -11.88 3.24 2.53
N ASN A 130 -12.99 3.34 1.82
CA ASN A 130 -13.93 2.24 1.64
C ASN A 130 -13.31 1.08 0.85
N SER A 131 -12.70 1.37 -0.30
CA SER A 131 -12.00 0.37 -1.12
C SER A 131 -10.90 -0.34 -0.33
N THR A 132 -10.19 0.37 0.55
CA THR A 132 -9.19 -0.23 1.45
C THR A 132 -9.81 -1.25 2.40
N ARG A 133 -11.03 -1.00 2.90
CA ARG A 133 -11.73 -1.93 3.80
C ARG A 133 -12.30 -3.14 3.08
N GLU A 134 -12.69 -2.97 1.81
CA GLU A 134 -13.25 -4.04 0.98
C GLU A 134 -12.20 -5.08 0.59
N VAL A 135 -10.94 -4.67 0.40
CA VAL A 135 -9.89 -5.58 -0.04
C VAL A 135 -9.48 -6.51 1.08
N ALA A 136 -9.85 -7.78 0.95
CA ALA A 136 -9.41 -8.84 1.85
C ALA A 136 -7.96 -9.26 1.54
N GLN A 137 -7.14 -9.43 2.58
CA GLN A 137 -5.73 -9.82 2.49
C GLN A 137 -5.42 -11.02 3.41
N ASP A 138 -6.33 -11.98 3.53
CA ASP A 138 -6.18 -13.15 4.39
C ASP A 138 -5.84 -12.77 5.85
N GLY A 139 -6.81 -12.14 6.51
CA GLY A 139 -6.70 -11.70 7.91
C GLY A 139 -5.94 -10.38 8.12
N ARG A 140 -5.36 -9.80 7.08
CA ARG A 140 -4.72 -8.49 7.13
C ARG A 140 -5.59 -7.44 6.45
N ARG A 141 -5.69 -6.25 7.02
CA ARG A 141 -6.35 -5.10 6.38
C ARG A 141 -5.43 -4.44 5.36
N GLY A 142 -6.00 -3.86 4.33
CA GLY A 142 -5.31 -2.94 3.43
C GLY A 142 -4.68 -1.78 4.22
N ALA A 143 -3.57 -1.25 3.73
CA ALA A 143 -2.91 -0.08 4.30
C ALA A 143 -2.90 1.04 3.27
N LEU A 144 -3.53 2.16 3.61
CA LEU A 144 -3.63 3.35 2.79
C LEU A 144 -3.07 4.55 3.55
N MET A 145 -2.25 5.35 2.88
CA MET A 145 -1.86 6.68 3.33
C MET A 145 -2.32 7.71 2.29
N LEU A 146 -2.96 8.76 2.76
CA LEU A 146 -3.34 9.91 1.95
C LEU A 146 -2.55 11.14 2.41
N SER A 147 -2.04 11.92 1.47
CA SER A 147 -1.38 13.20 1.75
C SER A 147 -2.07 14.34 1.05
N LEU A 148 -1.88 15.54 1.56
CA LEU A 148 -2.38 16.78 0.99
C LEU A 148 -1.39 17.91 1.27
N LEU A 149 -1.17 18.76 0.28
CA LEU A 149 -0.38 19.97 0.46
C LEU A 149 -1.07 20.88 1.48
N ILE A 150 -0.35 21.32 2.51
CA ILE A 150 -0.90 22.18 3.57
C ILE A 150 -1.49 23.51 3.06
N LYS A 151 -1.06 23.96 1.88
CA LYS A 151 -1.62 25.16 1.23
C LYS A 151 -2.91 24.89 0.44
N HIS A 152 -3.36 23.64 0.38
CA HIS A 152 -4.61 23.30 -0.29
C HIS A 152 -5.80 23.92 0.45
N PRO A 153 -6.80 24.54 -0.23
CA PRO A 153 -7.93 25.18 0.46
C PRO A 153 -8.77 24.27 1.36
N ASP A 154 -8.79 22.96 1.10
CA ASP A 154 -9.47 21.97 1.95
C ASP A 154 -8.53 21.35 3.01
N ALA A 155 -7.37 21.95 3.34
CA ALA A 155 -6.42 21.34 4.26
C ALA A 155 -7.00 21.10 5.67
N GLU A 156 -7.77 22.04 6.22
CA GLU A 156 -8.45 21.85 7.50
C GLU A 156 -9.44 20.69 7.45
N ARG A 157 -10.25 20.60 6.38
CA ARG A 157 -11.19 19.49 6.18
C ARG A 157 -10.49 18.14 6.06
N PHE A 158 -9.30 18.12 5.45
CA PHE A 158 -8.47 16.91 5.36
C PHE A 158 -8.02 16.44 6.74
N ILE A 159 -7.52 17.36 7.58
CA ILE A 159 -7.08 17.06 8.94
C ILE A 159 -8.23 16.50 9.77
N ASP A 160 -9.39 17.10 9.69
CA ASP A 160 -10.56 16.76 10.51
C ASP A 160 -11.35 15.56 9.97
N ALA A 161 -11.12 15.15 8.72
CA ALA A 161 -11.94 14.15 8.05
C ALA A 161 -12.09 12.82 8.81
N LYS A 162 -11.08 12.38 9.54
CA LYS A 162 -11.15 11.14 10.35
C LYS A 162 -11.98 11.30 11.61
N VAL A 163 -12.01 12.49 12.17
CA VAL A 163 -12.75 12.79 13.39
C VAL A 163 -14.21 13.07 13.06
N ASP A 164 -14.45 13.94 12.09
CA ASP A 164 -15.78 14.45 11.79
C ASP A 164 -16.70 13.44 11.09
N THR A 165 -16.16 12.68 10.14
CA THR A 165 -17.02 11.82 9.31
C THR A 165 -17.14 10.40 9.83
N GLY A 166 -16.19 9.91 10.60
CA GLY A 166 -16.10 8.49 11.00
C GLY A 166 -16.01 7.51 9.83
N LYS A 167 -15.94 8.00 8.59
CA LYS A 167 -15.94 7.19 7.37
C LYS A 167 -14.54 6.96 6.81
N VAL A 168 -13.59 7.85 7.10
CA VAL A 168 -12.19 7.74 6.67
C VAL A 168 -11.39 6.88 7.65
N THR A 169 -11.87 5.68 7.93
CA THR A 169 -11.24 4.76 8.90
C THR A 169 -10.22 3.82 8.30
N GLY A 170 -10.27 3.60 6.99
CA GLY A 170 -9.35 2.74 6.25
C GLY A 170 -8.08 3.45 5.77
N ALA A 171 -7.95 4.75 5.97
CA ALA A 171 -6.80 5.55 5.56
C ALA A 171 -6.06 6.14 6.77
N ASN A 172 -4.74 6.25 6.64
CA ASN A 172 -3.91 7.08 7.51
C ASN A 172 -3.84 8.48 6.92
N VAL A 173 -4.07 9.46 7.77
CA VAL A 173 -3.96 10.90 7.48
C VAL A 173 -2.92 11.43 8.44
N PRO A 174 -1.74 11.86 7.96
CA PRO A 174 -0.67 12.37 8.81
C PRO A 174 -1.00 13.75 9.36
#